data_57e15a4fff60b33016f11c4ef1edf8b7
#
_entry.id   57e15a4fff60b33016f11c4ef1edf8b7
#
_cell.length_a   1.000
_cell.length_b   1.000
_cell.length_c   1.000
_cell.angle_alpha   90.00
_cell.angle_beta   90.00
_cell.angle_gamma   90.00
#
_symmetry.space_group_name_H-M   'P 1'
#
loop_
_entity.id
_entity.type
_entity.pdbx_description
1 polymer ?
#
loop_
_entity_poly.entity_id
_entity_poly.type
_entity_poly.pdbx_seq_one_letter_code
_entity_poly.pdbx_strand_id
1 'polypeptide(L)'
;MKVQSFKHLIGEMKAVTNGETASPGAALPSVESADVLVRLLTTDNRALLLLIDQQHPQSIVELERLSGRKGPNLTRTLSKLEAAGLVRLDTVKRRKVPRVVARQIVIRIDPCREADEIAIL
;
A
#
# COMPACT_ATOMS: atom_id res chain seq x y z
N MET A 1 10.72 -14.75 9.98
CA MET A 1 11.40 -13.46 9.87
C MET A 1 12.36 -13.26 11.03
N LYS A 2 13.48 -12.71 10.73
CA LYS A 2 14.50 -12.46 11.76
C LYS A 2 14.20 -11.14 12.45
N VAL A 3 14.15 -11.17 13.78
CA VAL A 3 13.87 -9.97 14.59
C VAL A 3 14.89 -8.87 14.33
N GLN A 4 16.14 -9.26 14.16
CA GLN A 4 17.20 -8.32 13.92
C GLN A 4 17.01 -7.54 12.62
N SER A 5 16.60 -8.20 11.55
CA SER A 5 16.31 -7.55 10.28
C SER A 5 15.16 -6.55 10.40
N PHE A 6 14.17 -6.89 11.18
CA PHE A 6 13.03 -6.00 11.39
C PHE A 6 13.46 -4.74 12.15
N LYS A 7 14.27 -4.89 13.18
CA LYS A 7 14.77 -3.75 13.93
C LYS A 7 15.65 -2.86 13.08
N HIS A 8 16.47 -3.46 12.24
CA HIS A 8 17.33 -2.73 11.33
C HIS A 8 16.49 -1.89 10.37
N LEU A 9 15.45 -2.48 9.83
CA LEU A 9 14.55 -1.80 8.90
C LEU A 9 13.86 -0.61 9.55
N ILE A 10 13.38 -0.78 10.77
CA ILE A 10 12.78 0.32 11.52
C ILE A 10 13.79 1.42 11.78
N GLY A 11 15.04 1.06 12.10
CA GLY A 11 16.09 2.03 12.31
C GLY A 11 16.36 2.84 11.05
N GLU A 12 16.45 2.17 9.91
CA GLU A 12 16.62 2.86 8.64
C GLU A 12 15.46 3.78 8.32
N MET A 13 14.24 3.33 8.57
CA MET A 13 13.06 4.14 8.35
C MET A 13 13.07 5.40 9.20
N LYS A 14 13.43 5.28 10.46
CA LYS A 14 13.51 6.44 11.34
C LYS A 14 14.55 7.42 10.86
N ALA A 15 15.69 6.92 10.42
CA ALA A 15 16.74 7.77 9.88
C ALA A 15 16.28 8.50 8.63
N VAL A 16 15.62 7.79 7.71
CA VAL A 16 15.09 8.37 6.50
C VAL A 16 14.02 9.39 6.82
N THR A 17 13.10 9.04 7.73
CA THR A 17 12.02 9.95 8.12
C THR A 17 12.58 11.24 8.71
N ASN A 18 13.59 11.13 9.55
CA ASN A 18 14.21 12.31 10.15
C ASN A 18 14.95 13.15 9.12
N GLY A 19 15.61 12.52 8.17
CA GLY A 19 16.31 13.22 7.12
C GLY A 19 15.39 13.76 6.04
N GLU A 20 14.26 13.13 5.86
CA GLU A 20 13.32 13.42 4.80
C GLU A 20 12.07 14.13 5.30
N THR A 21 12.20 14.92 6.32
CA THR A 21 11.06 15.66 6.86
C THR A 21 10.38 16.52 5.83
N ALA A 22 11.09 16.81 4.76
CA ALA A 22 10.54 17.61 3.67
C ALA A 22 9.50 16.87 2.84
N SER A 23 9.39 15.54 3.01
CA SER A 23 8.47 14.74 2.22
C SER A 23 7.31 14.20 3.04
N PRO A 24 6.64 15.02 3.79
CA PRO A 24 5.60 14.56 4.69
C PRO A 24 4.44 13.91 3.95
N GLY A 25 4.07 14.45 2.82
CA GLY A 25 2.94 13.95 2.08
C GLY A 25 3.13 12.54 1.54
N ALA A 26 4.34 12.21 1.18
CA ALA A 26 4.63 10.89 0.63
C ALA A 26 4.57 9.79 1.67
N ALA A 27 4.84 10.14 2.92
CA ALA A 27 4.93 9.16 3.99
C ALA A 27 3.67 9.07 4.84
N LEU A 28 2.66 9.87 4.54
CA LEU A 28 1.46 9.92 5.38
C LEU A 28 0.33 9.12 4.76
N PRO A 29 0.18 7.86 5.16
CA PRO A 29 -0.96 7.10 4.69
C PRO A 29 -2.25 7.64 5.33
N SER A 30 -3.36 7.44 4.64
CA SER A 30 -4.66 7.81 5.17
C SER A 30 -5.13 6.88 6.27
N VAL A 31 -4.48 5.74 6.44
CA VAL A 31 -4.83 4.81 7.50
C VAL A 31 -4.26 5.28 8.82
N GLU A 32 -5.08 5.25 9.84
CA GLU A 32 -4.72 5.73 11.17
C GLU A 32 -4.20 4.63 12.09
N SER A 33 -4.45 3.37 11.75
CA SER A 33 -4.05 2.26 12.59
C SER A 33 -3.58 1.07 11.77
N ALA A 34 -2.74 0.27 12.39
CA ALA A 34 -2.27 -0.97 11.81
C ALA A 34 -3.42 -1.93 11.52
N ASP A 35 -4.46 -1.90 12.32
CA ASP A 35 -5.61 -2.78 12.17
C ASP A 35 -6.31 -2.55 10.83
N VAL A 36 -6.51 -1.30 10.46
CA VAL A 36 -7.13 -0.96 9.18
C VAL A 36 -6.28 -1.48 8.02
N LEU A 37 -4.97 -1.28 8.10
CA LEU A 37 -4.05 -1.71 7.06
C LEU A 37 -4.01 -3.23 6.93
N VAL A 38 -3.97 -3.93 8.05
CA VAL A 38 -3.95 -5.40 8.05
C VAL A 38 -5.24 -5.96 7.45
N ARG A 39 -6.38 -5.36 7.76
CA ARG A 39 -7.66 -5.79 7.20
C ARG A 39 -7.71 -5.57 5.69
N LEU A 40 -7.03 -4.54 5.21
CA LEU A 40 -6.99 -4.25 3.79
C LEU A 40 -6.09 -5.24 3.05
N LEU A 41 -5.07 -5.77 3.71
CA LEU A 41 -4.10 -6.69 3.10
C LEU A 41 -4.53 -8.15 3.24
N THR A 42 -5.72 -8.45 2.76
CA THR A 42 -6.21 -9.82 2.68
C THR A 42 -5.40 -10.61 1.66
N THR A 43 -5.52 -11.93 1.69
CA THR A 43 -4.87 -12.79 0.70
C THR A 43 -5.28 -12.38 -0.71
N ASP A 44 -6.58 -12.13 -0.92
CA ASP A 44 -7.08 -11.75 -2.24
C ASP A 44 -6.55 -10.39 -2.70
N ASN A 45 -6.48 -9.43 -1.80
CA ASN A 45 -5.96 -8.11 -2.15
C ASN A 45 -4.45 -8.13 -2.38
N ARG A 46 -3.72 -8.97 -1.64
CA ARG A 46 -2.29 -9.13 -1.87
C ARG A 46 -2.04 -9.78 -3.22
N ALA A 47 -2.87 -10.75 -3.60
CA ALA A 47 -2.79 -11.37 -4.92
C ALA A 47 -3.08 -10.34 -6.02
N LEU A 48 -4.03 -9.44 -5.77
CA LEU A 48 -4.34 -8.37 -6.70
C LEU A 48 -3.16 -7.42 -6.87
N LEU A 49 -2.52 -7.03 -5.77
CA LEU A 49 -1.34 -6.17 -5.81
C LEU A 49 -0.21 -6.82 -6.61
N LEU A 50 0.02 -8.10 -6.38
CA LEU A 50 1.04 -8.86 -7.12
C LEU A 50 0.74 -8.88 -8.60
N LEU A 51 -0.52 -9.09 -8.96
CA LEU A 51 -0.96 -9.11 -10.34
C LEU A 51 -0.71 -7.78 -11.04
N ILE A 52 -1.07 -6.68 -10.37
CA ILE A 52 -0.83 -5.34 -10.88
C ILE A 52 0.66 -5.09 -11.09
N ASP A 53 1.45 -5.49 -10.12
CA ASP A 53 2.90 -5.27 -10.16
C ASP A 53 3.58 -6.08 -11.26
N GLN A 54 3.12 -7.30 -11.51
CA GLN A 54 3.74 -8.18 -12.49
C GLN A 54 3.19 -8.01 -13.91
N GLN A 55 1.89 -7.82 -14.04
CA GLN A 55 1.23 -7.81 -15.35
C GLN A 55 1.04 -6.41 -15.92
N HIS A 56 1.20 -5.38 -15.12
CA HIS A 56 1.06 -3.99 -15.55
C HIS A 56 -0.22 -3.72 -16.36
N PRO A 57 -1.40 -4.00 -15.80
CA PRO A 57 -2.64 -3.76 -16.53
C PRO A 57 -2.77 -2.29 -16.89
N GLN A 58 -3.25 -2.03 -18.09
CA GLN A 58 -3.36 -0.67 -18.63
C GLN A 58 -4.75 -0.07 -18.46
N SER A 59 -5.65 -0.79 -17.82
CA SER A 59 -7.01 -0.33 -17.54
C SER A 59 -7.65 -1.21 -16.49
N ILE A 60 -8.76 -0.73 -15.93
CA ILE A 60 -9.55 -1.53 -14.99
C ILE A 60 -10.17 -2.73 -15.70
N VAL A 61 -10.60 -2.55 -16.96
CA VAL A 61 -11.16 -3.64 -17.76
C VAL A 61 -10.14 -4.76 -17.94
N GLU A 62 -8.90 -4.40 -18.23
CA GLU A 62 -7.84 -5.40 -18.35
C GLU A 62 -7.60 -6.10 -17.03
N LEU A 63 -7.64 -5.37 -15.93
CA LEU A 63 -7.45 -5.94 -14.60
C LEU A 63 -8.62 -6.88 -14.24
N GLU A 64 -9.85 -6.55 -14.65
CA GLU A 64 -10.98 -7.46 -14.48
C GLU A 64 -10.70 -8.80 -15.14
N ARG A 65 -10.22 -8.74 -16.38
CA ARG A 65 -9.93 -9.94 -17.15
C ARG A 65 -8.82 -10.77 -16.50
N LEU A 66 -7.78 -10.11 -16.04
CA LEU A 66 -6.64 -10.78 -15.43
C LEU A 66 -6.95 -11.35 -14.05
N SER A 67 -7.75 -10.64 -13.27
CA SER A 67 -8.02 -11.02 -11.88
C SER A 67 -9.26 -11.88 -11.71
N GLY A 68 -10.18 -11.84 -12.67
CA GLY A 68 -11.47 -12.50 -12.53
C GLY A 68 -12.44 -11.77 -11.61
N ARG A 69 -12.07 -10.59 -11.12
CA ARG A 69 -12.93 -9.80 -10.23
C ARG A 69 -13.74 -8.80 -11.05
N LYS A 70 -14.93 -8.50 -10.58
CA LYS A 70 -15.83 -7.58 -11.29
C LYS A 70 -15.43 -6.13 -11.08
N GLY A 71 -15.69 -5.30 -12.09
CA GLY A 71 -15.30 -3.90 -12.10
C GLY A 71 -15.68 -3.11 -10.86
N PRO A 72 -16.94 -3.14 -10.40
CA PRO A 72 -17.34 -2.42 -9.19
C PRO A 72 -16.56 -2.85 -7.95
N ASN A 73 -16.28 -4.13 -7.82
CA ASN A 73 -15.47 -4.65 -6.72
C ASN A 73 -14.05 -4.13 -6.80
N LEU A 74 -13.46 -4.17 -7.99
CA LEU A 74 -12.10 -3.67 -8.21
C LEU A 74 -11.99 -2.19 -7.92
N THR A 75 -12.93 -1.40 -8.42
CA THR A 75 -12.91 0.05 -8.21
C THR A 75 -12.95 0.38 -6.73
N ARG A 76 -13.80 -0.31 -5.99
CA ARG A 76 -13.93 -0.10 -4.56
C ARG A 76 -12.63 -0.49 -3.82
N THR A 77 -12.08 -1.65 -4.15
CA THR A 77 -10.85 -2.13 -3.55
C THR A 77 -9.68 -1.22 -3.87
N LEU A 78 -9.54 -0.82 -5.13
CA LEU A 78 -8.46 0.05 -5.57
C LEU A 78 -8.53 1.42 -4.90
N SER A 79 -9.74 1.95 -4.70
CA SER A 79 -9.90 3.21 -3.99
C SER A 79 -9.39 3.11 -2.55
N LYS A 80 -9.66 2.01 -1.88
CA LYS A 80 -9.18 1.78 -0.52
C LYS A 80 -7.66 1.61 -0.50
N LEU A 81 -7.11 0.89 -1.45
CA LEU A 81 -5.66 0.69 -1.55
C LEU A 81 -4.96 2.01 -1.87
N GLU A 82 -5.55 2.84 -2.71
CA GLU A 82 -5.01 4.15 -3.04
C GLU A 82 -5.04 5.07 -1.80
N ALA A 83 -6.14 5.07 -1.08
CA ALA A 83 -6.27 5.87 0.14
C ALA A 83 -5.24 5.47 1.19
N ALA A 84 -4.86 4.20 1.21
CA ALA A 84 -3.84 3.69 2.12
C ALA A 84 -2.41 3.93 1.63
N GLY A 85 -2.25 4.45 0.41
CA GLY A 85 -0.93 4.74 -0.12
C GLY A 85 -0.22 3.56 -0.78
N LEU A 86 -0.94 2.49 -1.07
CA LEU A 86 -0.36 1.28 -1.63
C LEU A 86 -0.34 1.25 -3.14
N VAL A 87 -1.35 1.85 -3.76
CA VAL A 87 -1.44 1.96 -5.22
C VAL A 87 -1.72 3.38 -5.61
N ARG A 88 -1.46 3.69 -6.86
CA ARG A 88 -1.81 4.96 -7.48
C ARG A 88 -2.64 4.65 -8.72
N LEU A 89 -3.71 5.41 -8.92
CA LEU A 89 -4.54 5.29 -10.11
C LEU A 89 -4.20 6.47 -11.03
N ASP A 90 -3.40 6.20 -12.04
CA ASP A 90 -3.02 7.21 -13.02
C ASP A 90 -4.07 7.27 -14.12
N THR A 91 -4.36 8.46 -14.61
CA THR A 91 -5.24 8.62 -15.75
C THR A 91 -4.41 8.72 -17.01
N VAL A 92 -4.54 7.74 -17.89
CA VAL A 92 -3.83 7.71 -19.16
C VAL A 92 -4.86 7.50 -20.27
N LYS A 93 -4.96 8.45 -21.20
CA LYS A 93 -5.91 8.38 -22.31
C LYS A 93 -7.33 8.06 -21.85
N ARG A 94 -7.78 8.76 -20.80
CA ARG A 94 -9.11 8.61 -20.20
C ARG A 94 -9.34 7.27 -19.49
N ARG A 95 -8.29 6.50 -19.29
CA ARG A 95 -8.38 5.23 -18.58
C ARG A 95 -7.64 5.32 -17.26
N LYS A 96 -8.15 4.64 -16.25
CA LYS A 96 -7.46 4.52 -14.97
C LYS A 96 -6.49 3.35 -15.06
N VAL A 97 -5.21 3.65 -14.82
CA VAL A 97 -4.15 2.65 -14.84
C VAL A 97 -3.66 2.45 -13.42
N PRO A 98 -3.90 1.27 -12.82
CA PRO A 98 -3.44 1.02 -11.46
C PRO A 98 -1.94 0.71 -11.44
N ARG A 99 -1.24 1.27 -10.46
CA ARG A 99 0.18 1.02 -10.26
C ARG A 99 0.46 0.80 -8.79
N VAL A 100 1.26 -0.21 -8.48
CA VAL A 100 1.70 -0.45 -7.11
C VAL A 100 2.85 0.52 -6.83
N VAL A 101 2.70 1.32 -5.78
CA VAL A 101 3.72 2.32 -5.41
C VAL A 101 4.40 1.98 -4.10
N ALA A 102 3.82 1.10 -3.29
CA ALA A 102 4.42 0.65 -2.05
C ALA A 102 5.21 -0.62 -2.30
N ARG A 103 6.46 -0.65 -1.88
CA ARG A 103 7.31 -1.84 -1.97
C ARG A 103 7.40 -2.56 -0.64
N GLN A 104 7.20 -1.82 0.44
CA GLN A 104 7.37 -2.36 1.76
C GLN A 104 6.52 -1.60 2.75
N ILE A 105 5.94 -2.32 3.68
CA ILE A 105 5.14 -1.74 4.75
C ILE A 105 5.76 -2.21 6.06
N VAL A 106 6.05 -1.26 6.93
CA VAL A 106 6.56 -1.58 8.26
C VAL A 106 5.62 -1.00 9.30
N ILE A 107 5.16 -1.85 10.19
CA ILE A 107 4.21 -1.50 11.23
C ILE A 107 4.89 -1.70 12.58
N ARG A 108 4.83 -0.68 13.41
CA ARG A 108 5.35 -0.74 14.77
C ARG A 108 4.19 -0.52 15.72
N ILE A 109 3.92 -1.51 16.55
CA ILE A 109 2.84 -1.48 17.51
C ILE A 109 3.41 -1.51 18.91
N ASP A 110 3.05 -0.52 19.73
CA ASP A 110 3.32 -0.52 21.14
C ASP A 110 1.99 -0.76 21.83
N PRO A 111 1.80 -1.90 22.50
CA PRO A 111 0.50 -2.23 23.09
C PRO A 111 0.08 -1.29 24.21
N CYS A 112 1.00 -0.48 24.70
CA CYS A 112 0.72 0.49 25.75
C CYS A 112 0.43 1.89 25.22
N ARG A 113 0.38 2.06 23.91
CA ARG A 113 0.10 3.34 23.25
C ARG A 113 -1.14 3.22 22.36
N GLU A 114 -1.80 4.34 22.16
CA GLU A 114 -2.99 4.38 21.31
C GLU A 114 -2.67 4.43 19.82
N ALA A 115 -1.53 4.98 19.47
CA ALA A 115 -1.16 5.16 18.07
C ALA A 115 -0.09 4.18 17.63
N ASP A 116 -0.26 3.64 16.44
CA ASP A 116 0.73 2.79 15.78
C ASP A 116 1.62 3.64 14.89
N GLU A 117 2.83 3.15 14.65
CA GLU A 117 3.70 3.76 13.66
C GLU A 117 3.66 2.91 12.40
N ILE A 118 3.37 3.55 11.28
CA ILE A 118 3.27 2.89 10.00
C ILE A 118 4.13 3.64 9.00
N ALA A 119 4.98 2.92 8.30
CA ALA A 119 5.74 3.50 7.21
C ALA A 119 5.54 2.66 5.96
N ILE A 120 5.30 3.36 4.87
CA ILE A 120 5.10 2.76 3.55
C ILE A 120 6.24 3.24 2.67
N LEU A 121 7.02 2.30 2.17
CA LEU A 121 8.22 2.58 1.40
C LEU A 121 8.06 2.17 -0.06
#